data_d8605b9c965d93f2863e9dde084eea54
#
_entry.id   d8605b9c965d93f2863e9dde084eea54
#
_cell.length_a   1.000
_cell.length_b   1.000
_cell.length_c   1.000
_cell.angle_alpha   90.00
_cell.angle_beta   90.00
_cell.angle_gamma   90.00
#
_symmetry.space_group_name_H-M   'P 1'
#
loop_
_entity.id
_entity.type
_entity.pdbx_description
1 polymer ?
#
loop_
_entity_poly.entity_id
_entity_poly.type
_entity_poly.pdbx_seq_one_letter_code
_entity_poly.pdbx_strand_id
1 'polypeptide(L)'
;MENNNKRRYWVYRIDTKNVDYFAKELNEQRLRQGWGYNEGQNLKKMTCDEGAKANLRMLNVKKGDYLLVPRLPDWNSISIVEATEDWNEGYKFEIDKEKKDYGHIFPAKLLCIFNRHGFESGINLGAIRSTLKNLGRFWNIDYLENEIINIVKSPNGKEELMKYQSEDKRLYGTIENCFKNAFNQENFISSLSTELQNQFQAAEWENALVYGLQEIFPKSLFTVERTGGTSEVKHGTDVVIKFTSPLSSQTYVIAIQIKDYKDKILNVEDVVNQVNKAKYWEEQEDCILLEKVLVVTRTGKYENPKLVEACNNNKITLIMSEKLNDIINKIALKRIARKFPFMEI
;
A
#
# COMPACT_ATOMS: atom_id res chain seq x y z
N MET A 1 -14.98 38.72 -1.58
CA MET A 1 -13.75 37.93 -1.52
C MET A 1 -14.14 36.51 -1.11
N GLU A 2 -14.27 35.59 -2.06
CA GLU A 2 -14.49 34.22 -1.77
C GLU A 2 -13.22 33.68 -1.08
N ASN A 3 -13.34 33.39 0.20
CA ASN A 3 -12.31 32.64 0.93
C ASN A 3 -12.21 31.25 0.29
N ASN A 4 -11.28 31.09 -0.65
CA ASN A 4 -10.90 29.80 -1.24
C ASN A 4 -10.22 28.96 -0.15
N ASN A 5 -10.98 28.53 0.85
CA ASN A 5 -10.47 27.59 1.85
C ASN A 5 -10.22 26.28 1.11
N LYS A 6 -8.96 26.01 0.76
CA LYS A 6 -8.55 24.76 0.15
C LYS A 6 -8.98 23.62 1.08
N ARG A 7 -9.77 22.65 0.53
CA ARG A 7 -10.16 21.43 1.23
C ARG A 7 -8.93 20.72 1.76
N ARG A 8 -9.01 20.21 2.98
CA ARG A 8 -7.97 19.42 3.60
C ARG A 8 -8.41 17.96 3.77
N TYR A 9 -7.43 17.08 3.92
CA TYR A 9 -7.63 15.65 3.99
C TYR A 9 -6.97 15.10 5.25
N TRP A 10 -7.72 14.26 5.97
CA TRP A 10 -7.31 13.77 7.28
C TRP A 10 -7.52 12.27 7.40
N VAL A 11 -6.80 11.61 8.30
CA VAL A 11 -7.17 10.30 8.82
C VAL A 11 -7.74 10.48 10.22
N TYR A 12 -8.84 9.80 10.47
CA TYR A 12 -9.54 9.78 11.74
C TYR A 12 -9.69 8.33 12.21
N ARG A 13 -9.03 7.93 13.28
CA ARG A 13 -9.10 6.56 13.80
C ARG A 13 -10.15 6.43 14.88
N ILE A 14 -10.90 5.34 14.78
CA ILE A 14 -11.86 4.88 15.78
C ILE A 14 -11.26 3.76 16.63
N ASP A 15 -11.89 3.47 17.74
CA ASP A 15 -11.63 2.25 18.51
C ASP A 15 -12.27 1.04 17.80
N THR A 16 -11.44 0.16 17.28
CA THR A 16 -11.87 -1.00 16.50
C THR A 16 -12.56 -2.10 17.31
N LYS A 17 -12.61 -1.99 18.63
CA LYS A 17 -13.39 -2.89 19.47
C LYS A 17 -14.88 -2.54 19.47
N ASN A 18 -15.24 -1.35 19.01
CA ASN A 18 -16.59 -0.80 19.02
C ASN A 18 -17.06 -0.37 17.63
N VAL A 19 -16.70 -1.09 16.57
CA VAL A 19 -16.99 -0.72 15.16
C VAL A 19 -18.49 -0.48 14.93
N ASP A 20 -19.35 -1.37 15.41
CA ASP A 20 -20.81 -1.25 15.24
C ASP A 20 -21.36 0.03 15.87
N TYR A 21 -20.80 0.41 17.02
CA TYR A 21 -21.15 1.68 17.67
C TYR A 21 -20.80 2.87 16.79
N PHE A 22 -19.58 2.91 16.24
CA PHE A 22 -19.17 4.01 15.37
C PHE A 22 -19.92 4.03 14.04
N ALA A 23 -20.29 2.87 13.50
CA ALA A 23 -21.13 2.79 12.31
C ALA A 23 -22.52 3.40 12.57
N LYS A 24 -23.11 3.11 13.73
CA LYS A 24 -24.39 3.72 14.15
C LYS A 24 -24.26 5.24 14.29
N GLU A 25 -23.22 5.71 14.98
CA GLU A 25 -22.97 7.15 15.15
C GLU A 25 -22.79 7.88 13.81
N LEU A 26 -22.10 7.26 12.85
CA LEU A 26 -21.92 7.83 11.52
C LEU A 26 -23.24 7.88 10.73
N ASN A 27 -24.13 6.91 10.89
CA ASN A 27 -25.48 6.96 10.32
C ASN A 27 -26.31 8.14 10.88
N GLU A 28 -26.00 8.56 12.10
CA GLU A 28 -26.56 9.76 12.73
C GLU A 28 -25.77 11.04 12.37
N GLN A 29 -24.94 10.98 11.32
CA GLN A 29 -24.11 12.08 10.79
C GLN A 29 -23.14 12.66 11.82
N ARG A 30 -22.56 11.84 12.66
CA ARG A 30 -21.56 12.26 13.63
C ARG A 30 -20.43 11.23 13.80
N LEU A 31 -19.25 11.72 14.09
CA LEU A 31 -18.13 10.93 14.54
C LEU A 31 -17.91 11.15 16.03
N ARG A 32 -17.62 10.09 16.76
CA ARG A 32 -17.23 10.19 18.16
C ARG A 32 -15.77 9.81 18.38
N GLN A 33 -15.15 10.42 19.38
CA GLN A 33 -13.77 10.12 19.76
C GLN A 33 -13.66 9.84 21.26
N GLY A 34 -12.81 8.88 21.60
CA GLY A 34 -12.49 8.53 22.98
C GLY A 34 -11.65 9.59 23.71
N TRP A 35 -11.34 9.32 24.97
CA TRP A 35 -10.81 10.27 25.94
C TRP A 35 -11.82 11.38 26.26
N GLY A 36 -13.09 11.03 26.29
CA GLY A 36 -14.20 11.89 26.63
C GLY A 36 -15.08 11.27 27.70
N TYR A 37 -14.49 10.76 28.77
CA TYR A 37 -15.15 10.11 29.92
C TYR A 37 -15.30 11.03 31.14
N ASN A 38 -14.80 12.25 31.07
CA ASN A 38 -14.86 13.26 32.15
C ASN A 38 -15.19 14.62 31.54
N GLU A 39 -16.09 15.38 32.17
CA GLU A 39 -16.49 16.71 31.73
C GLU A 39 -15.32 17.69 31.59
N GLY A 40 -14.28 17.54 32.39
CA GLY A 40 -13.05 18.33 32.29
C GLY A 40 -12.26 18.11 31.00
N GLN A 41 -12.58 17.07 30.21
CA GLN A 41 -11.94 16.75 28.94
C GLN A 41 -12.63 17.43 27.74
N ASN A 42 -13.69 18.19 27.95
CA ASN A 42 -14.32 18.99 26.90
C ASN A 42 -13.32 19.94 26.25
N LEU A 43 -13.07 19.78 24.95
CA LEU A 43 -12.01 20.48 24.20
C LEU A 43 -12.15 22.01 24.22
N LYS A 44 -13.34 22.54 24.44
CA LYS A 44 -13.60 23.98 24.55
C LYS A 44 -13.34 24.56 25.95
N LYS A 45 -13.36 23.73 26.98
CA LYS A 45 -13.22 24.17 28.38
C LYS A 45 -11.94 23.66 29.03
N MET A 46 -11.57 22.47 28.71
CA MET A 46 -10.39 21.68 29.08
C MET A 46 -9.76 22.02 30.44
N THR A 47 -10.39 21.54 31.48
CA THR A 47 -9.89 21.69 32.87
C THR A 47 -9.00 20.51 33.27
N CYS A 48 -9.01 19.39 32.54
CA CYS A 48 -8.05 18.31 32.65
C CYS A 48 -7.59 17.87 31.27
N ASP A 49 -6.35 17.39 31.15
CA ASP A 49 -5.75 17.06 29.85
C ASP A 49 -5.46 15.57 29.64
N GLU A 50 -5.95 14.69 30.51
CA GLU A 50 -5.76 13.22 30.46
C GLU A 50 -6.08 12.61 29.10
N GLY A 51 -5.13 12.72 28.17
CA GLY A 51 -5.22 12.22 26.80
C GLY A 51 -6.11 13.04 25.86
N ALA A 52 -7.03 13.87 26.35
CA ALA A 52 -7.93 14.68 25.53
C ALA A 52 -7.17 15.74 24.71
N LYS A 53 -6.04 16.23 25.18
CA LYS A 53 -5.20 17.22 24.47
C LYS A 53 -4.81 16.78 23.07
N ALA A 54 -4.64 15.47 22.85
CA ALA A 54 -4.37 14.94 21.52
C ALA A 54 -5.51 15.16 20.53
N ASN A 55 -6.73 15.35 21.02
CA ASN A 55 -7.93 15.60 20.21
C ASN A 55 -8.11 17.07 19.82
N LEU A 56 -7.40 18.03 20.44
CA LEU A 56 -7.51 19.46 20.13
C LEU A 56 -7.29 19.76 18.64
N ARG A 57 -6.40 19.02 17.98
CA ARG A 57 -6.14 19.20 16.55
C ARG A 57 -7.36 18.93 15.68
N MET A 58 -8.32 18.16 16.16
CA MET A 58 -9.56 17.87 15.43
C MET A 58 -10.43 19.11 15.25
N LEU A 59 -10.36 20.09 16.16
CA LEU A 59 -11.06 21.36 16.04
C LEU A 59 -10.60 22.21 14.83
N ASN A 60 -9.48 21.85 14.19
CA ASN A 60 -8.99 22.52 12.97
C ASN A 60 -9.68 22.04 11.69
N VAL A 61 -10.49 20.99 11.75
CA VAL A 61 -11.25 20.48 10.59
C VAL A 61 -12.30 21.51 10.21
N LYS A 62 -12.37 21.79 8.91
CA LYS A 62 -13.31 22.76 8.33
C LYS A 62 -14.43 22.06 7.61
N LYS A 63 -15.57 22.73 7.48
CA LYS A 63 -16.67 22.30 6.64
C LYS A 63 -16.17 21.96 5.23
N GLY A 64 -16.53 20.76 4.75
CA GLY A 64 -16.12 20.28 3.43
C GLY A 64 -14.77 19.54 3.42
N ASP A 65 -14.02 19.49 4.52
CA ASP A 65 -12.85 18.63 4.64
C ASP A 65 -13.24 17.15 4.57
N TYR A 66 -12.36 16.32 4.02
CA TYR A 66 -12.58 14.88 3.93
C TYR A 66 -11.71 14.13 4.95
N LEU A 67 -12.32 13.09 5.53
CA LEU A 67 -11.63 12.25 6.50
C LEU A 67 -11.74 10.79 6.09
N LEU A 68 -10.62 10.07 6.11
CA LEU A 68 -10.58 8.62 6.00
C LEU A 68 -10.73 8.02 7.38
N VAL A 69 -11.77 7.19 7.55
CA VAL A 69 -12.02 6.43 8.77
C VAL A 69 -11.73 4.96 8.48
N PRO A 70 -10.50 4.49 8.78
CA PRO A 70 -10.12 3.10 8.51
C PRO A 70 -10.83 2.13 9.45
N ARG A 71 -11.12 0.93 8.92
CA ARG A 71 -11.79 -0.15 9.63
C ARG A 71 -13.23 0.17 10.03
N LEU A 72 -13.93 0.93 9.20
CA LEU A 72 -15.34 1.23 9.35
C LEU A 72 -16.03 1.00 7.99
N PRO A 73 -17.11 0.21 7.88
CA PRO A 73 -17.80 -0.52 8.96
C PRO A 73 -17.17 -1.86 9.36
N ASP A 74 -16.13 -2.32 8.68
CA ASP A 74 -15.45 -3.58 8.96
C ASP A 74 -13.93 -3.47 8.82
N TRP A 75 -13.20 -4.54 9.17
CA TRP A 75 -11.73 -4.56 9.17
C TRP A 75 -11.07 -4.20 7.84
N ASN A 76 -11.69 -4.57 6.72
CA ASN A 76 -11.16 -4.36 5.38
C ASN A 76 -11.63 -3.05 4.75
N SER A 77 -12.55 -2.35 5.38
CA SER A 77 -13.16 -1.15 4.84
C SER A 77 -12.48 0.14 5.31
N ILE A 78 -12.63 1.16 4.48
CA ILE A 78 -12.32 2.55 4.80
C ILE A 78 -13.53 3.37 4.42
N SER A 79 -14.10 4.10 5.39
CA SER A 79 -15.13 5.09 5.12
C SER A 79 -14.49 6.44 4.80
N ILE A 80 -14.95 7.12 3.75
CA ILE A 80 -14.65 8.53 3.51
C ILE A 80 -15.85 9.33 3.96
N VAL A 81 -15.60 10.28 4.86
CA VAL A 81 -16.62 11.16 5.39
C VAL A 81 -16.28 12.61 5.10
N GLU A 82 -17.28 13.48 5.05
CA GLU A 82 -17.15 14.92 4.90
C GLU A 82 -17.60 15.60 6.18
N ALA A 83 -16.80 16.56 6.67
CA ALA A 83 -17.19 17.43 7.76
C ALA A 83 -18.36 18.33 7.30
N THR A 84 -19.48 18.27 8.00
CA THR A 84 -20.71 19.04 7.63
C THR A 84 -20.69 20.46 8.15
N GLU A 85 -19.85 20.74 9.13
CA GLU A 85 -19.64 22.06 9.75
C GLU A 85 -18.15 22.23 10.09
N ASP A 86 -17.74 23.45 10.39
CA ASP A 86 -16.43 23.69 11.03
C ASP A 86 -16.45 23.01 12.40
N TRP A 87 -15.54 22.09 12.66
CA TRP A 87 -15.57 21.30 13.89
C TRP A 87 -15.38 22.13 15.14
N ASN A 88 -14.66 23.27 15.05
CA ASN A 88 -14.59 24.19 16.18
C ASN A 88 -15.95 24.77 16.55
N GLU A 89 -16.88 24.90 15.61
CA GLU A 89 -18.24 25.43 15.87
C GLU A 89 -19.21 24.31 16.18
N GLY A 90 -19.24 23.26 15.35
CA GLY A 90 -20.17 22.14 15.46
C GLY A 90 -19.83 21.10 16.53
N TYR A 91 -18.63 21.17 17.15
CA TYR A 91 -18.21 20.26 18.21
C TYR A 91 -19.18 20.29 19.40
N LYS A 92 -19.58 19.12 19.85
CA LYS A 92 -20.35 18.90 21.07
C LYS A 92 -19.60 17.96 22.01
N PHE A 93 -19.86 18.08 23.30
CA PHE A 93 -19.34 17.17 24.31
C PHE A 93 -20.49 16.57 25.11
N GLU A 94 -20.62 15.25 25.00
CA GLU A 94 -21.63 14.46 25.71
C GLU A 94 -21.11 13.04 25.90
N ILE A 95 -20.84 12.67 27.15
CA ILE A 95 -20.35 11.34 27.48
C ILE A 95 -21.40 10.30 27.16
N ASP A 96 -21.04 9.25 26.40
CA ASP A 96 -21.95 8.16 26.11
C ASP A 96 -22.27 7.39 27.40
N LYS A 97 -23.55 7.25 27.71
CA LYS A 97 -24.02 6.66 28.98
C LYS A 97 -23.71 5.18 29.09
N GLU A 98 -23.73 4.44 28.00
CA GLU A 98 -23.48 2.99 27.97
C GLU A 98 -21.97 2.71 27.95
N LYS A 99 -21.23 3.42 27.11
CA LYS A 99 -19.79 3.23 26.92
C LYS A 99 -18.96 3.93 28.01
N LYS A 100 -19.53 4.92 28.70
CA LYS A 100 -18.86 5.77 29.71
C LYS A 100 -17.58 6.45 29.17
N ASP A 101 -17.55 6.72 27.86
CA ASP A 101 -16.47 7.40 27.12
C ASP A 101 -17.05 7.99 25.83
N TYR A 102 -16.22 8.30 24.86
CA TYR A 102 -16.57 8.84 23.53
C TYR A 102 -17.37 10.14 23.57
N GLY A 103 -17.08 10.98 24.56
CA GLY A 103 -17.79 12.26 24.78
C GLY A 103 -17.55 13.30 23.69
N HIS A 104 -16.51 13.20 22.89
CA HIS A 104 -16.24 14.14 21.82
C HIS A 104 -17.06 13.80 20.57
N ILE A 105 -17.91 14.73 20.13
CA ILE A 105 -18.83 14.57 19.01
C ILE A 105 -18.49 15.59 17.92
N PHE A 106 -18.27 15.11 16.69
CA PHE A 106 -17.91 15.91 15.53
C PHE A 106 -18.92 15.68 14.40
N PRO A 107 -19.48 16.76 13.79
CA PRO A 107 -20.46 16.63 12.71
C PRO A 107 -19.80 16.14 11.42
N ALA A 108 -20.30 15.03 10.88
CA ALA A 108 -19.75 14.44 9.65
C ALA A 108 -20.80 13.57 8.96
N LYS A 109 -20.76 13.49 7.64
CA LYS A 109 -21.60 12.61 6.82
C LYS A 109 -20.76 11.63 6.02
N LEU A 110 -21.25 10.43 5.83
CA LEU A 110 -20.64 9.42 4.98
C LEU A 110 -20.74 9.82 3.50
N LEU A 111 -19.63 9.78 2.76
CA LEU A 111 -19.60 9.94 1.31
C LEU A 111 -19.57 8.60 0.59
N CYS A 112 -18.61 7.76 0.95
CA CYS A 112 -18.48 6.41 0.38
C CYS A 112 -17.69 5.50 1.32
N ILE A 113 -17.78 4.20 1.05
CA ILE A 113 -17.02 3.15 1.71
C ILE A 113 -16.27 2.41 0.60
N PHE A 114 -15.02 2.04 0.82
CA PHE A 114 -14.26 1.22 -0.12
C PHE A 114 -13.39 0.20 0.61
N ASN A 115 -13.04 -0.89 -0.09
CA ASN A 115 -12.16 -1.89 0.46
C ASN A 115 -10.71 -1.45 0.35
N ARG A 116 -9.97 -1.42 1.46
CA ARG A 116 -8.56 -1.01 1.50
C ARG A 116 -7.62 -1.89 0.68
N HIS A 117 -8.05 -3.11 0.33
CA HIS A 117 -7.36 -4.07 -0.52
C HIS A 117 -8.02 -4.21 -1.90
N GLY A 118 -8.94 -3.33 -2.21
CA GLY A 118 -9.58 -3.27 -3.51
C GLY A 118 -8.61 -2.92 -4.64
N PHE A 119 -9.11 -2.93 -5.84
CA PHE A 119 -8.39 -2.55 -7.05
C PHE A 119 -9.22 -1.53 -7.84
N GLU A 120 -8.56 -0.46 -8.23
CA GLU A 120 -9.09 0.51 -9.20
C GLU A 120 -7.93 1.08 -9.99
N SER A 121 -8.01 1.02 -11.32
CA SER A 121 -6.98 1.60 -12.20
C SER A 121 -6.92 3.12 -12.00
N GLY A 122 -5.71 3.66 -11.92
CA GLY A 122 -5.48 5.10 -11.70
C GLY A 122 -5.62 5.58 -10.25
N ILE A 123 -5.88 4.67 -9.28
CA ILE A 123 -5.93 5.01 -7.85
C ILE A 123 -4.80 4.31 -7.11
N ASN A 124 -3.92 5.08 -6.47
CA ASN A 124 -2.83 4.53 -5.65
C ASN A 124 -3.32 4.08 -4.26
N LEU A 125 -4.07 2.98 -4.21
CA LEU A 125 -4.51 2.38 -2.93
C LEU A 125 -3.34 1.94 -2.05
N GLY A 126 -2.18 1.64 -2.64
CA GLY A 126 -0.96 1.35 -1.91
C GLY A 126 -0.48 2.54 -1.08
N ALA A 127 -0.56 3.78 -1.61
CA ALA A 127 -0.22 5.00 -0.86
C ALA A 127 -1.17 5.21 0.32
N ILE A 128 -2.48 4.97 0.11
CA ILE A 128 -3.48 5.01 1.20
C ILE A 128 -3.14 3.98 2.28
N ARG A 129 -2.88 2.72 1.92
CA ARG A 129 -2.49 1.68 2.88
C ARG A 129 -1.22 2.03 3.65
N SER A 130 -0.23 2.60 2.98
CA SER A 130 1.03 3.01 3.61
C SER A 130 0.80 4.08 4.67
N THR A 131 -0.04 5.09 4.37
CA THR A 131 -0.34 6.15 5.34
C THR A 131 -1.07 5.61 6.58
N LEU A 132 -1.88 4.56 6.42
CA LEU A 132 -2.61 3.94 7.53
C LEU A 132 -1.71 3.12 8.48
N LYS A 133 -0.43 2.95 8.19
CA LYS A 133 0.55 2.37 9.13
C LYS A 133 0.94 3.34 10.26
N ASN A 134 0.71 4.64 10.09
CA ASN A 134 0.91 5.62 11.17
C ASN A 134 0.04 5.24 12.37
N LEU A 135 0.62 5.22 13.57
CA LEU A 135 -0.07 4.85 14.82
C LEU A 135 -0.85 6.02 15.43
N GLY A 136 -0.74 7.21 14.86
CA GLY A 136 -1.47 8.39 15.30
C GLY A 136 -3.00 8.19 15.28
N ARG A 137 -3.70 8.98 16.08
CA ARG A 137 -5.15 8.96 16.18
C ARG A 137 -5.80 9.84 15.12
N PHE A 138 -5.15 10.95 14.79
CA PHE A 138 -5.59 11.96 13.84
C PHE A 138 -4.39 12.66 13.19
N TRP A 139 -4.34 12.72 11.85
CA TRP A 139 -3.25 13.39 11.12
C TRP A 139 -3.67 13.80 9.72
N ASN A 140 -2.94 14.77 9.17
CA ASN A 140 -3.16 15.30 7.82
C ASN A 140 -2.58 14.37 6.74
N ILE A 141 -3.30 14.28 5.60
CA ILE A 141 -2.95 13.49 4.42
C ILE A 141 -3.23 14.25 3.12
N ASP A 142 -3.04 15.56 3.09
CA ASP A 142 -3.30 16.40 1.91
C ASP A 142 -2.55 15.90 0.65
N TYR A 143 -1.42 15.21 0.82
CA TYR A 143 -0.66 14.62 -0.27
C TYR A 143 -1.39 13.45 -1.00
N LEU A 144 -2.51 12.97 -0.47
CA LEU A 144 -3.38 11.96 -1.09
C LEU A 144 -4.67 12.57 -1.68
N GLU A 145 -4.70 13.88 -1.88
CA GLU A 145 -5.87 14.60 -2.40
C GLU A 145 -6.42 13.95 -3.67
N ASN A 146 -5.57 13.68 -4.65
CA ASN A 146 -5.98 13.11 -5.94
C ASN A 146 -6.61 11.73 -5.80
N GLU A 147 -5.99 10.86 -5.01
CA GLU A 147 -6.46 9.50 -4.75
C GLU A 147 -7.84 9.52 -4.09
N ILE A 148 -8.02 10.39 -3.08
CA ILE A 148 -9.27 10.49 -2.34
C ILE A 148 -10.38 11.07 -3.22
N ILE A 149 -10.10 12.10 -4.01
CA ILE A 149 -11.06 12.68 -4.95
C ILE A 149 -11.49 11.65 -6.00
N ASN A 150 -10.54 10.88 -6.55
CA ASN A 150 -10.82 9.86 -7.55
C ASN A 150 -11.72 8.77 -6.99
N ILE A 151 -11.47 8.31 -5.75
CA ILE A 151 -12.36 7.34 -5.07
C ILE A 151 -13.78 7.90 -4.91
N VAL A 152 -13.89 9.14 -4.44
CA VAL A 152 -15.21 9.75 -4.20
C VAL A 152 -15.97 9.98 -5.51
N LYS A 153 -15.27 10.29 -6.61
CA LYS A 153 -15.86 10.55 -7.93
C LYS A 153 -16.06 9.30 -8.77
N SER A 154 -15.52 8.15 -8.37
CA SER A 154 -15.61 6.92 -9.17
C SER A 154 -17.07 6.58 -9.49
N PRO A 155 -17.47 6.53 -10.78
CA PRO A 155 -18.84 6.25 -11.18
C PRO A 155 -19.26 4.79 -10.91
N ASN A 156 -18.30 3.88 -10.87
CA ASN A 156 -18.52 2.47 -10.50
C ASN A 156 -18.62 2.31 -8.99
N GLY A 157 -18.99 3.38 -8.36
CA GLY A 157 -19.07 3.59 -6.95
C GLY A 157 -19.34 2.33 -6.17
N LYS A 158 -18.53 2.07 -5.24
CA LYS A 158 -18.90 1.42 -3.99
C LYS A 158 -18.83 -0.09 -3.97
N GLU A 159 -19.48 -0.84 -4.86
CA GLU A 159 -19.53 -2.31 -4.77
C GLU A 159 -18.37 -3.02 -5.49
N GLU A 160 -17.87 -2.52 -6.61
CA GLU A 160 -16.76 -3.14 -7.33
C GLU A 160 -15.38 -2.80 -6.74
N LEU A 161 -15.19 -1.58 -6.25
CA LEU A 161 -14.05 -1.19 -5.42
C LEU A 161 -13.99 -1.98 -4.10
N MET A 162 -15.10 -2.62 -3.72
CA MET A 162 -15.27 -3.29 -2.43
C MET A 162 -14.80 -4.73 -2.40
N LYS A 163 -14.56 -5.38 -3.55
CA LYS A 163 -14.11 -6.77 -3.55
C LYS A 163 -12.62 -6.82 -3.23
N TYR A 164 -12.30 -7.51 -2.13
CA TYR A 164 -10.90 -7.88 -1.85
C TYR A 164 -10.31 -8.57 -3.07
N GLN A 165 -9.19 -8.07 -3.54
CA GLN A 165 -8.41 -8.72 -4.59
C GLN A 165 -7.00 -9.00 -4.07
N SER A 166 -6.64 -10.28 -4.12
CA SER A 166 -5.29 -10.75 -3.85
C SER A 166 -4.27 -10.13 -4.84
N GLU A 167 -2.99 -10.14 -4.46
CA GLU A 167 -1.92 -9.51 -5.25
C GLU A 167 -1.84 -10.08 -6.66
N ASP A 168 -2.06 -11.39 -6.84
CA ASP A 168 -2.10 -12.04 -8.15
C ASP A 168 -3.23 -11.48 -9.02
N LYS A 169 -4.44 -11.32 -8.48
CA LYS A 169 -5.57 -10.76 -9.23
C LYS A 169 -5.33 -9.29 -9.59
N ARG A 170 -4.73 -8.51 -8.68
CA ARG A 170 -4.37 -7.12 -8.97
C ARG A 170 -3.31 -7.03 -10.07
N LEU A 171 -2.26 -7.85 -9.99
CA LEU A 171 -1.22 -7.92 -11.02
C LEU A 171 -1.82 -8.25 -12.39
N TYR A 172 -2.57 -9.35 -12.48
CA TYR A 172 -3.13 -9.80 -13.73
C TYR A 172 -4.23 -8.88 -14.27
N GLY A 173 -5.05 -8.33 -13.39
CA GLY A 173 -6.06 -7.34 -13.76
C GLY A 173 -5.45 -6.06 -14.33
N THR A 174 -4.35 -5.59 -13.75
CA THR A 174 -3.61 -4.43 -14.27
C THR A 174 -3.04 -4.72 -15.66
N ILE A 175 -2.38 -5.87 -15.84
CA ILE A 175 -1.84 -6.28 -17.15
C ILE A 175 -2.96 -6.31 -18.21
N GLU A 176 -4.09 -6.95 -17.90
CA GLU A 176 -5.21 -7.07 -18.83
C GLU A 176 -5.85 -5.72 -19.17
N ASN A 177 -6.01 -4.84 -18.19
CA ASN A 177 -6.57 -3.51 -18.42
C ASN A 177 -5.63 -2.64 -19.25
N CYS A 178 -4.34 -2.62 -18.92
CA CYS A 178 -3.34 -1.91 -19.72
C CYS A 178 -3.29 -2.46 -21.17
N PHE A 179 -3.38 -3.78 -21.35
CA PHE A 179 -3.42 -4.38 -22.68
C PHE A 179 -4.64 -3.97 -23.49
N LYS A 180 -5.84 -4.01 -22.90
CA LYS A 180 -7.07 -3.55 -23.56
C LYS A 180 -7.00 -2.08 -23.98
N ASN A 181 -6.40 -1.24 -23.13
CA ASN A 181 -6.25 0.18 -23.38
C ASN A 181 -5.13 0.47 -24.40
N ALA A 182 -4.12 -0.39 -24.49
CA ALA A 182 -2.98 -0.24 -25.40
C ALA A 182 -3.35 -0.38 -26.88
N PHE A 183 -4.44 -1.05 -27.22
CA PHE A 183 -4.95 -1.05 -28.59
C PHE A 183 -5.26 0.36 -29.12
N ASN A 184 -5.32 1.34 -28.21
CA ASN A 184 -5.57 2.75 -28.50
C ASN A 184 -4.39 3.69 -28.17
N GLN A 185 -3.24 3.18 -27.69
CA GLN A 185 -2.13 4.02 -27.20
C GLN A 185 -0.75 3.40 -27.49
N GLU A 186 0.20 4.25 -27.90
CA GLU A 186 1.56 3.85 -28.31
C GLU A 186 2.50 3.38 -27.16
N ASN A 187 2.07 3.37 -25.88
CA ASN A 187 2.97 3.16 -24.76
C ASN A 187 2.49 2.14 -23.70
N PHE A 188 2.23 0.89 -24.13
CA PHE A 188 1.81 -0.19 -23.22
C PHE A 188 2.73 -0.37 -22.00
N ILE A 189 4.06 -0.46 -22.23
CA ILE A 189 5.01 -0.79 -21.16
C ILE A 189 5.11 0.33 -20.10
N SER A 190 5.13 1.58 -20.53
CA SER A 190 5.20 2.73 -19.61
C SER A 190 3.92 2.87 -18.79
N SER A 191 2.76 2.67 -19.42
CA SER A 191 1.47 2.65 -18.74
C SER A 191 1.38 1.53 -17.74
N LEU A 192 1.79 0.30 -18.13
CA LEU A 192 1.79 -0.86 -17.25
C LEU A 192 2.71 -0.66 -16.04
N SER A 193 3.93 -0.17 -16.25
CA SER A 193 4.88 0.09 -15.16
C SER A 193 4.34 1.12 -14.17
N THR A 194 3.76 2.20 -14.68
CA THR A 194 3.14 3.25 -13.85
C THR A 194 1.97 2.72 -13.03
N GLU A 195 1.07 1.97 -13.67
CA GLU A 195 -0.08 1.38 -12.99
C GLU A 195 0.33 0.38 -11.91
N LEU A 196 1.32 -0.47 -12.19
CA LEU A 196 1.83 -1.42 -11.19
C LEU A 196 2.49 -0.70 -9.99
N GLN A 197 3.22 0.40 -10.23
CA GLN A 197 3.77 1.21 -9.15
C GLN A 197 2.67 1.86 -8.30
N ASN A 198 1.53 2.20 -8.89
CA ASN A 198 0.37 2.71 -8.18
C ASN A 198 -0.33 1.63 -7.35
N GLN A 199 -0.33 0.38 -7.81
CA GLN A 199 -1.03 -0.73 -7.18
C GLN A 199 -0.27 -1.39 -6.02
N PHE A 200 1.07 -1.42 -6.07
CA PHE A 200 1.87 -2.18 -5.11
C PHE A 200 2.86 -1.31 -4.33
N GLN A 201 3.10 -1.69 -3.07
CA GLN A 201 4.11 -1.08 -2.21
C GLN A 201 4.80 -2.13 -1.34
N ALA A 202 6.11 -1.96 -1.14
CA ALA A 202 6.92 -2.77 -0.21
C ALA A 202 6.60 -4.28 -0.32
N ALA A 203 6.12 -4.91 0.76
CA ALA A 203 5.82 -6.34 0.80
C ALA A 203 4.78 -6.82 -0.25
N GLU A 204 3.95 -5.93 -0.82
CA GLU A 204 3.04 -6.31 -1.90
C GLU A 204 3.78 -6.53 -3.22
N TRP A 205 4.87 -5.79 -3.45
CA TRP A 205 5.77 -6.04 -4.57
C TRP A 205 6.44 -7.41 -4.48
N GLU A 206 6.82 -7.87 -3.27
CA GLU A 206 7.39 -9.19 -3.07
C GLU A 206 6.41 -10.28 -3.57
N ASN A 207 5.15 -10.22 -3.16
CA ASN A 207 4.11 -11.15 -3.61
C ASN A 207 3.82 -11.01 -5.12
N ALA A 208 3.69 -9.78 -5.63
CA ALA A 208 3.41 -9.54 -7.04
C ALA A 208 4.54 -10.10 -7.93
N LEU A 209 5.81 -9.92 -7.53
CA LEU A 209 6.95 -10.47 -8.26
C LEU A 209 7.01 -12.00 -8.18
N VAL A 210 6.66 -12.62 -7.06
CA VAL A 210 6.53 -14.09 -6.97
C VAL A 210 5.54 -14.59 -8.01
N TYR A 211 4.33 -14.03 -8.06
CA TYR A 211 3.31 -14.43 -9.05
C TYR A 211 3.78 -14.17 -10.48
N GLY A 212 4.37 -13.01 -10.74
CA GLY A 212 4.90 -12.66 -12.05
C GLY A 212 6.03 -13.58 -12.52
N LEU A 213 6.97 -13.88 -11.64
CA LEU A 213 8.08 -14.78 -11.96
C LEU A 213 7.61 -16.22 -12.15
N GLN A 214 6.56 -16.66 -11.46
CA GLN A 214 5.92 -17.97 -11.71
C GLN A 214 5.33 -18.10 -13.12
N GLU A 215 5.00 -17.00 -13.81
CA GLU A 215 4.61 -17.04 -15.23
C GLU A 215 5.82 -17.26 -16.17
N ILE A 216 7.01 -16.76 -15.76
CA ILE A 216 8.25 -16.88 -16.57
C ILE A 216 8.93 -18.24 -16.34
N PHE A 217 9.01 -18.68 -15.07
CA PHE A 217 9.69 -19.89 -14.67
C PHE A 217 8.72 -21.07 -14.58
N PRO A 218 8.83 -22.09 -15.46
CA PRO A 218 7.92 -23.24 -15.44
C PRO A 218 7.97 -24.01 -14.12
N LYS A 219 6.80 -24.21 -13.51
CA LYS A 219 6.67 -24.94 -12.22
C LYS A 219 7.19 -26.39 -12.26
N SER A 220 7.31 -26.99 -13.44
CA SER A 220 7.88 -28.34 -13.62
C SER A 220 9.37 -28.40 -13.35
N LEU A 221 10.08 -27.27 -13.42
CA LEU A 221 11.53 -27.19 -13.27
C LEU A 221 11.96 -26.25 -12.13
N PHE A 222 11.13 -25.24 -11.81
CA PHE A 222 11.50 -24.19 -10.88
C PHE A 222 10.46 -24.05 -9.77
N THR A 223 10.93 -23.78 -8.57
CA THR A 223 10.13 -23.30 -7.46
C THR A 223 10.41 -21.80 -7.26
N VAL A 224 9.37 -20.97 -7.26
CA VAL A 224 9.47 -19.53 -6.97
C VAL A 224 8.67 -19.26 -5.72
N GLU A 225 9.34 -18.84 -4.65
CA GLU A 225 8.78 -18.71 -3.32
C GLU A 225 9.13 -17.35 -2.69
N ARG A 226 8.20 -16.82 -1.90
CA ARG A 226 8.48 -15.71 -1.00
C ARG A 226 9.14 -16.24 0.27
N THR A 227 10.25 -15.64 0.67
CA THR A 227 11.01 -15.99 1.87
C THR A 227 11.11 -14.84 2.87
N GLY A 228 10.55 -13.67 2.54
CA GLY A 228 10.54 -12.47 3.39
C GLY A 228 9.82 -12.70 4.73
N GLY A 229 10.05 -11.80 5.67
CA GLY A 229 9.50 -11.84 7.02
C GLY A 229 10.58 -12.01 8.09
N THR A 230 10.30 -12.70 9.20
CA THR A 230 11.24 -12.85 10.33
C THR A 230 12.54 -13.58 9.96
N SER A 231 12.52 -14.45 8.96
CA SER A 231 13.69 -15.17 8.45
C SER A 231 14.58 -14.33 7.53
N GLU A 232 14.06 -13.26 6.93
CA GLU A 232 14.80 -12.35 6.05
C GLU A 232 16.07 -11.78 6.70
N VAL A 233 16.04 -11.56 8.00
CA VAL A 233 17.20 -11.06 8.77
C VAL A 233 18.41 -12.01 8.64
N LYS A 234 18.18 -13.32 8.45
CA LYS A 234 19.24 -14.33 8.32
C LYS A 234 19.82 -14.40 6.91
N HIS A 235 18.94 -14.48 5.91
CA HIS A 235 19.37 -14.77 4.52
C HIS A 235 19.25 -13.57 3.56
N GLY A 236 18.69 -12.43 3.99
CA GLY A 236 18.62 -11.21 3.18
C GLY A 236 17.90 -11.39 1.85
N THR A 237 16.91 -12.25 1.77
CA THR A 237 16.22 -12.64 0.54
C THR A 237 14.72 -12.52 0.73
N ASP A 238 14.02 -11.81 -0.16
CA ASP A 238 12.57 -11.68 -0.16
C ASP A 238 11.90 -12.74 -1.03
N VAL A 239 12.54 -13.05 -2.17
CA VAL A 239 12.08 -14.06 -3.12
C VAL A 239 13.24 -14.96 -3.51
N VAL A 240 12.97 -16.26 -3.58
CA VAL A 240 13.93 -17.25 -4.03
C VAL A 240 13.38 -18.03 -5.22
N ILE A 241 14.25 -18.26 -6.23
CA ILE A 241 13.98 -19.16 -7.34
C ILE A 241 14.93 -20.34 -7.18
N LYS A 242 14.36 -21.54 -7.05
CA LYS A 242 15.12 -22.79 -6.91
C LYS A 242 14.96 -23.68 -8.12
N PHE A 243 16.02 -24.33 -8.52
CA PHE A 243 16.04 -25.37 -9.53
C PHE A 243 16.85 -26.55 -8.98
N THR A 244 16.24 -27.72 -8.90
CA THR A 244 16.95 -28.95 -8.52
C THR A 244 17.26 -29.76 -9.77
N SER A 245 18.53 -30.01 -10.04
CA SER A 245 18.99 -30.79 -11.18
C SER A 245 18.52 -32.24 -11.04
N PRO A 246 17.77 -32.77 -12.02
CA PRO A 246 17.35 -34.17 -11.99
C PRO A 246 18.51 -35.17 -12.14
N LEU A 247 19.68 -34.69 -12.59
CA LEU A 247 20.86 -35.56 -12.83
C LEU A 247 21.75 -35.67 -11.62
N SER A 248 21.92 -34.60 -10.84
CA SER A 248 22.85 -34.54 -9.71
C SER A 248 22.14 -34.35 -8.37
N SER A 249 20.83 -34.15 -8.35
CA SER A 249 20.03 -33.75 -7.16
C SER A 249 20.52 -32.43 -6.51
N GLN A 250 21.46 -31.75 -7.15
CA GLN A 250 21.98 -30.45 -6.66
C GLN A 250 20.93 -29.35 -6.84
N THR A 251 20.69 -28.57 -5.80
CA THR A 251 19.78 -27.42 -5.84
C THR A 251 20.57 -26.13 -6.13
N TYR A 252 20.11 -25.41 -7.13
CA TYR A 252 20.62 -24.09 -7.53
C TYR A 252 19.63 -23.00 -7.12
N VAL A 253 20.16 -21.86 -6.68
CA VAL A 253 19.35 -20.76 -6.12
C VAL A 253 19.68 -19.44 -6.78
N ILE A 254 18.66 -18.68 -7.16
CA ILE A 254 18.73 -17.25 -7.42
C ILE A 254 18.04 -16.56 -6.24
N ALA A 255 18.78 -15.73 -5.51
CA ALA A 255 18.32 -15.02 -4.33
C ALA A 255 18.00 -13.56 -4.67
N ILE A 256 16.77 -13.14 -4.45
CA ILE A 256 16.27 -11.81 -4.84
C ILE A 256 15.86 -11.03 -3.59
N GLN A 257 16.50 -9.85 -3.41
CA GLN A 257 16.08 -8.83 -2.44
C GLN A 257 15.32 -7.75 -3.18
N ILE A 258 14.20 -7.28 -2.61
CA ILE A 258 13.34 -6.26 -3.20
C ILE A 258 13.35 -5.02 -2.32
N LYS A 259 13.55 -3.86 -2.93
CA LYS A 259 13.50 -2.58 -2.26
C LYS A 259 12.56 -1.63 -2.99
N ASP A 260 11.59 -1.09 -2.25
CA ASP A 260 10.61 -0.11 -2.74
C ASP A 260 10.97 1.27 -2.19
N TYR A 261 11.89 1.95 -2.87
CA TYR A 261 12.32 3.29 -2.47
C TYR A 261 11.56 4.36 -3.27
N LYS A 262 10.91 5.29 -2.56
CA LYS A 262 10.18 6.38 -3.21
C LYS A 262 11.10 7.46 -3.81
N ASP A 263 12.22 7.81 -3.14
CA ASP A 263 13.00 8.98 -3.53
C ASP A 263 14.52 8.76 -3.58
N LYS A 264 15.12 8.21 -2.53
CA LYS A 264 16.59 7.98 -2.45
C LYS A 264 16.90 6.74 -1.64
N ILE A 265 17.85 5.96 -2.13
CA ILE A 265 18.51 4.93 -1.32
C ILE A 265 19.43 5.68 -0.36
N LEU A 266 19.06 5.73 0.90
CA LEU A 266 19.78 6.52 1.92
C LEU A 266 21.10 5.85 2.33
N ASN A 267 21.13 4.50 2.36
CA ASN A 267 22.32 3.75 2.75
C ASN A 267 22.57 2.59 1.78
N VAL A 268 23.47 2.82 0.82
CA VAL A 268 23.85 1.83 -0.20
C VAL A 268 24.54 0.62 0.44
N GLU A 269 25.39 0.86 1.46
CA GLU A 269 26.16 -0.19 2.12
C GLU A 269 25.23 -1.19 2.85
N ASP A 270 24.23 -0.70 3.58
CA ASP A 270 23.27 -1.57 4.26
C ASP A 270 22.50 -2.44 3.28
N VAL A 271 22.10 -1.89 2.13
CA VAL A 271 21.40 -2.65 1.09
C VAL A 271 22.27 -3.76 0.53
N VAL A 272 23.52 -3.44 0.18
CA VAL A 272 24.50 -4.42 -0.34
C VAL A 272 24.81 -5.49 0.71
N ASN A 273 25.00 -5.10 1.96
CA ASN A 273 25.24 -6.03 3.07
C ASN A 273 24.02 -6.96 3.27
N GLN A 274 22.80 -6.45 3.13
CA GLN A 274 21.59 -7.28 3.21
C GLN A 274 21.56 -8.31 2.08
N VAL A 275 21.79 -7.91 0.82
CA VAL A 275 21.82 -8.84 -0.32
C VAL A 275 22.96 -9.87 -0.18
N ASN A 276 24.11 -9.49 0.37
CA ASN A 276 25.24 -10.40 0.58
C ASN A 276 24.95 -11.50 1.60
N LYS A 277 23.97 -11.34 2.49
CA LYS A 277 23.50 -12.41 3.38
C LYS A 277 22.93 -13.61 2.61
N ALA A 278 22.63 -13.49 1.32
CA ALA A 278 22.19 -14.60 0.48
C ALA A 278 23.19 -15.77 0.42
N LYS A 279 24.45 -15.58 0.84
CA LYS A 279 25.40 -16.68 1.09
C LYS A 279 24.86 -17.75 2.05
N TYR A 280 23.89 -17.40 2.87
CA TYR A 280 23.15 -18.34 3.71
C TYR A 280 22.67 -19.59 2.94
N TRP A 281 22.24 -19.45 1.70
CA TRP A 281 21.77 -20.58 0.88
C TRP A 281 22.85 -21.59 0.57
N GLU A 282 24.12 -21.17 0.47
CA GLU A 282 25.28 -22.08 0.32
C GLU A 282 25.73 -22.64 1.67
N GLU A 283 25.81 -21.79 2.68
CA GLU A 283 26.42 -22.14 3.97
C GLU A 283 25.51 -22.98 4.87
N GLN A 284 24.18 -22.83 4.76
CA GLN A 284 23.21 -23.45 5.68
C GLN A 284 22.23 -24.38 4.99
N GLU A 285 21.98 -24.21 3.67
CA GLU A 285 20.95 -24.97 2.94
C GLU A 285 21.55 -25.89 1.86
N ASP A 286 22.87 -26.02 1.79
CA ASP A 286 23.61 -26.87 0.83
C ASP A 286 23.17 -26.66 -0.64
N CYS A 287 22.90 -25.41 -0.99
CA CYS A 287 22.53 -24.98 -2.33
C CYS A 287 23.70 -24.35 -3.07
N ILE A 288 23.67 -24.32 -4.38
CA ILE A 288 24.59 -23.49 -5.19
C ILE A 288 23.92 -22.15 -5.47
N LEU A 289 24.45 -21.07 -4.92
CA LEU A 289 23.97 -19.72 -5.19
C LEU A 289 24.45 -19.25 -6.57
N LEU A 290 23.55 -19.30 -7.56
CA LEU A 290 23.87 -18.86 -8.93
C LEU A 290 23.98 -17.35 -9.03
N GLU A 291 23.04 -16.64 -8.39
CA GLU A 291 22.91 -15.20 -8.57
C GLU A 291 22.33 -14.52 -7.33
N LYS A 292 22.89 -13.37 -6.99
CA LYS A 292 22.34 -12.41 -6.04
C LYS A 292 21.70 -11.27 -6.82
N VAL A 293 20.44 -11.02 -6.61
CA VAL A 293 19.68 -10.01 -7.36
C VAL A 293 19.11 -8.97 -6.40
N LEU A 294 19.30 -7.71 -6.74
CA LEU A 294 18.63 -6.59 -6.09
C LEU A 294 17.61 -5.99 -7.06
N VAL A 295 16.35 -6.04 -6.72
CA VAL A 295 15.25 -5.38 -7.47
C VAL A 295 14.88 -4.09 -6.75
N VAL A 296 14.91 -2.96 -7.48
CA VAL A 296 14.44 -1.67 -6.99
C VAL A 296 13.20 -1.26 -7.78
N THR A 297 12.04 -1.25 -7.13
CA THR A 297 10.74 -1.13 -7.81
C THR A 297 10.36 0.31 -8.15
N ARG A 298 10.86 1.28 -7.39
CA ARG A 298 10.65 2.71 -7.62
C ARG A 298 11.98 3.42 -7.70
N THR A 299 12.41 3.67 -8.91
CA THR A 299 13.52 4.59 -9.14
C THR A 299 12.94 5.88 -9.68
N GLY A 300 13.22 6.99 -8.99
CA GLY A 300 13.06 8.30 -9.59
C GLY A 300 13.87 8.39 -10.89
N LYS A 301 13.81 9.52 -11.60
CA LYS A 301 14.53 9.76 -12.87
C LYS A 301 16.07 9.61 -12.77
N TYR A 302 16.62 9.27 -11.59
CA TYR A 302 18.06 9.26 -11.36
C TYR A 302 18.53 7.84 -11.03
N GLU A 303 19.35 7.31 -11.91
CA GLU A 303 20.23 6.20 -11.57
C GLU A 303 21.10 6.61 -10.37
N ASN A 304 21.26 5.70 -9.41
CA ASN A 304 22.19 5.92 -8.30
C ASN A 304 23.54 5.29 -8.67
N PRO A 305 24.54 6.07 -9.16
CA PRO A 305 25.81 5.53 -9.62
C PRO A 305 26.56 4.77 -8.51
N LYS A 306 26.44 5.23 -7.26
CA LYS A 306 27.05 4.55 -6.10
C LYS A 306 26.45 3.18 -5.86
N LEU A 307 25.15 3.01 -6.06
CA LEU A 307 24.49 1.71 -5.96
C LEU A 307 24.95 0.77 -7.09
N VAL A 308 25.01 1.28 -8.31
CA VAL A 308 25.47 0.49 -9.47
C VAL A 308 26.90 -0.01 -9.23
N GLU A 309 27.80 0.89 -8.83
CA GLU A 309 29.19 0.55 -8.51
C GLU A 309 29.28 -0.49 -7.37
N ALA A 310 28.54 -0.26 -6.28
CA ALA A 310 28.53 -1.16 -5.13
C ALA A 310 27.99 -2.55 -5.49
N CYS A 311 26.93 -2.63 -6.31
CA CYS A 311 26.39 -3.89 -6.81
C CYS A 311 27.44 -4.63 -7.68
N ASN A 312 28.07 -3.93 -8.61
CA ASN A 312 29.12 -4.52 -9.48
C ASN A 312 30.29 -5.08 -8.65
N ASN A 313 30.80 -4.32 -7.69
CA ASN A 313 31.89 -4.73 -6.81
C ASN A 313 31.54 -5.96 -5.96
N ASN A 314 30.26 -6.18 -5.67
CA ASN A 314 29.76 -7.30 -4.85
C ASN A 314 29.13 -8.44 -5.69
N LYS A 315 29.24 -8.41 -7.01
CA LYS A 315 28.64 -9.38 -7.93
C LYS A 315 27.13 -9.55 -7.67
N ILE A 316 26.43 -8.43 -7.57
CA ILE A 316 24.98 -8.35 -7.40
C ILE A 316 24.39 -7.85 -8.72
N THR A 317 23.46 -8.61 -9.29
CA THR A 317 22.67 -8.16 -10.44
C THR A 317 21.68 -7.13 -9.99
N LEU A 318 21.81 -5.90 -10.47
CA LEU A 318 20.87 -4.81 -10.18
C LEU A 318 19.80 -4.73 -11.26
N ILE A 319 18.54 -4.85 -10.83
CA ILE A 319 17.34 -4.73 -11.66
C ILE A 319 16.57 -3.49 -11.22
N MET A 320 16.56 -2.46 -12.07
CA MET A 320 15.85 -1.21 -11.85
C MET A 320 15.49 -0.56 -13.20
N SER A 321 14.60 0.41 -13.19
CA SER A 321 14.25 1.21 -14.38
C SER A 321 13.91 0.35 -15.61
N GLU A 322 14.64 0.47 -16.70
CA GLU A 322 14.42 -0.28 -17.95
C GLU A 322 14.50 -1.79 -17.75
N LYS A 323 15.47 -2.30 -17.00
CA LYS A 323 15.59 -3.74 -16.74
C LYS A 323 14.38 -4.30 -15.99
N LEU A 324 13.81 -3.52 -15.06
CA LEU A 324 12.58 -3.91 -14.39
C LEU A 324 11.40 -3.91 -15.35
N ASN A 325 11.31 -2.90 -16.23
CA ASN A 325 10.29 -2.83 -17.26
C ASN A 325 10.37 -4.03 -18.24
N ASP A 326 11.58 -4.48 -18.58
CA ASP A 326 11.77 -5.67 -19.42
C ASP A 326 11.22 -6.94 -18.74
N ILE A 327 11.44 -7.10 -17.43
CA ILE A 327 10.89 -8.23 -16.68
C ILE A 327 9.36 -8.14 -16.61
N ILE A 328 8.82 -6.97 -16.30
CA ILE A 328 7.38 -6.71 -16.28
C ILE A 328 6.77 -7.01 -17.65
N ASN A 329 7.42 -6.60 -18.73
CA ASN A 329 6.98 -6.89 -20.10
C ASN A 329 6.96 -8.39 -20.39
N LYS A 330 8.03 -9.12 -20.03
CA LYS A 330 8.06 -10.59 -20.16
C LYS A 330 6.93 -11.27 -19.39
N ILE A 331 6.65 -10.84 -18.18
CA ILE A 331 5.52 -11.33 -17.38
C ILE A 331 4.20 -11.06 -18.11
N ALA A 332 4.00 -9.83 -18.60
CA ALA A 332 2.80 -9.41 -19.30
C ALA A 332 2.56 -10.21 -20.58
N LEU A 333 3.59 -10.35 -21.41
CA LEU A 333 3.50 -11.12 -22.67
C LEU A 333 3.18 -12.60 -22.39
N LYS A 334 3.84 -13.23 -21.42
CA LYS A 334 3.52 -14.62 -21.04
C LYS A 334 2.09 -14.76 -20.54
N ARG A 335 1.61 -13.82 -19.75
CA ARG A 335 0.22 -13.82 -19.26
C ARG A 335 -0.79 -13.64 -20.39
N ILE A 336 -0.55 -12.70 -21.31
CA ILE A 336 -1.40 -12.42 -22.46
C ILE A 336 -1.45 -13.63 -23.40
N ALA A 337 -0.28 -14.19 -23.78
CA ALA A 337 -0.20 -15.37 -24.62
C ALA A 337 -0.96 -16.57 -24.03
N ARG A 338 -0.89 -16.76 -22.71
CA ARG A 338 -1.64 -17.83 -22.04
C ARG A 338 -3.14 -17.63 -22.06
N LYS A 339 -3.60 -16.36 -21.94
CA LYS A 339 -5.03 -16.03 -21.94
C LYS A 339 -5.63 -15.99 -23.34
N PHE A 340 -4.84 -15.63 -24.33
CA PHE A 340 -5.24 -15.47 -25.71
C PHE A 340 -4.35 -16.35 -26.62
N PRO A 341 -4.50 -17.68 -26.60
CA PRO A 341 -3.58 -18.61 -27.23
C PRO A 341 -3.55 -18.52 -28.78
N PHE A 342 -4.46 -17.76 -29.40
CA PHE A 342 -4.53 -17.55 -30.86
C PHE A 342 -3.89 -16.20 -31.30
N MET A 343 -3.33 -15.43 -30.41
CA MET A 343 -2.52 -14.27 -30.78
C MET A 343 -1.07 -14.72 -30.99
N GLU A 344 -0.59 -14.72 -32.22
CA GLU A 344 0.85 -14.73 -32.49
C GLU A 344 1.41 -13.39 -32.01
N ILE A 345 2.21 -13.43 -30.92
CA ILE A 345 2.88 -12.26 -30.32
C ILE A 345 4.32 -12.23 -30.82
#